data_d59db2f806a7b1cfc2523518c7c50473
#
_entry.id   d59db2f806a7b1cfc2523518c7c50473
#
_cell.length_a   1.000
_cell.length_b   1.000
_cell.length_c   1.000
_cell.angle_alpha   90.00
_cell.angle_beta   90.00
_cell.angle_gamma   90.00
#
_symmetry.space_group_name_H-M   'P 1'
#
loop_
_entity.id
_entity.type
_entity.pdbx_description
1 polymer ?
#
loop_
_entity_poly.entity_id
_entity_poly.type
_entity_poly.pdbx_seq_one_letter_code
_entity_poly.pdbx_strand_id
1 'polypeptide(L)'
;MNEFQRQYIECSKRYREKEDADSVRALYALKEALEAETAPEAKRVLVDVYDLLDFKKSAYELFSALASQSDRKDLKRLGSLKDYAENWGDTFAVKCPKTAAKIKEDSKREEGLPFFRYHPHPLETGVFREAKEELPCDCCGKPTKIYYEGPFYGFHADSHFCPNCIASGEAAQKYDGEFQDPFSVDEGVEDPARLDELIHRTPGYIGWQQEHWRAHCGDFCAYLGDVGAKEMKIQGVLEEV
;
A
#
# COMPACT_ATOMS: atom_id res chain seq x y z
N MET A 1 24.72 3.26 -27.17
CA MET A 1 24.03 2.75 -25.96
C MET A 1 24.64 3.45 -24.76
N ASN A 2 23.86 4.24 -24.02
CA ASN A 2 24.34 4.95 -22.84
C ASN A 2 24.40 4.02 -21.62
N GLU A 3 24.93 4.51 -20.50
CA GLU A 3 25.10 3.72 -19.27
C GLU A 3 23.78 3.23 -18.71
N PHE A 4 22.75 4.07 -18.62
CA PHE A 4 21.42 3.71 -18.14
C PHE A 4 20.73 2.65 -18.99
N GLN A 5 20.92 2.67 -20.32
CA GLN A 5 20.42 1.62 -21.19
C GLN A 5 21.06 0.27 -20.91
N ARG A 6 22.37 0.26 -20.60
CA ARG A 6 23.07 -0.99 -20.22
C ARG A 6 22.56 -1.52 -18.90
N GLN A 7 22.45 -0.67 -17.90
CA GLN A 7 21.90 -1.03 -16.58
C GLN A 7 20.47 -1.56 -16.70
N TYR A 8 19.61 -0.91 -17.49
CA TYR A 8 18.24 -1.38 -17.71
C TYR A 8 18.21 -2.77 -18.36
N ILE A 9 19.04 -3.02 -19.38
CA ILE A 9 19.10 -4.34 -20.04
C ILE A 9 19.50 -5.42 -19.03
N GLU A 10 20.48 -5.15 -18.18
CA GLU A 10 20.95 -6.08 -17.15
C GLU A 10 19.86 -6.32 -16.09
N CYS A 11 19.31 -5.26 -15.49
CA CYS A 11 18.28 -5.36 -14.47
C CYS A 11 17.01 -6.03 -15.02
N SER A 12 16.55 -5.65 -16.22
CA SER A 12 15.35 -6.20 -16.83
C SER A 12 15.50 -7.68 -17.21
N LYS A 13 16.69 -8.09 -17.65
CA LYS A 13 16.99 -9.50 -17.91
C LYS A 13 16.91 -10.31 -16.61
N ARG A 14 17.60 -9.85 -15.56
CA ARG A 14 17.59 -10.52 -14.26
C ARG A 14 16.15 -10.63 -13.70
N TYR A 15 15.37 -9.56 -13.78
CA TYR A 15 14.00 -9.55 -13.30
C TYR A 15 13.12 -10.56 -14.05
N ARG A 16 13.22 -10.63 -15.38
CA ARG A 16 12.45 -11.58 -16.18
C ARG A 16 12.85 -13.04 -15.96
N GLU A 17 14.10 -13.29 -15.56
CA GLU A 17 14.61 -14.65 -15.30
C GLU A 17 14.22 -15.15 -13.90
N LYS A 18 14.19 -14.26 -12.89
CA LYS A 18 14.06 -14.67 -11.49
C LYS A 18 12.84 -14.10 -10.78
N GLU A 19 12.41 -12.88 -11.13
CA GLU A 19 11.35 -12.14 -10.41
C GLU A 19 11.53 -12.16 -8.89
N ASP A 20 12.78 -12.05 -8.40
CA ASP A 20 13.12 -12.07 -6.98
C ASP A 20 13.18 -10.65 -6.38
N ALA A 21 13.21 -10.58 -5.05
CA ALA A 21 13.28 -9.32 -4.31
C ALA A 21 14.49 -8.45 -4.69
N ASP A 22 15.64 -9.07 -4.99
CA ASP A 22 16.87 -8.34 -5.34
C ASP A 22 16.79 -7.76 -6.75
N SER A 23 16.13 -8.46 -7.70
CA SER A 23 15.92 -7.94 -9.04
C SER A 23 14.96 -6.74 -9.04
N VAL A 24 13.91 -6.77 -8.20
CA VAL A 24 13.02 -5.64 -8.02
C VAL A 24 13.74 -4.46 -7.37
N ARG A 25 14.53 -4.68 -6.30
CA ARG A 25 15.33 -3.61 -5.68
C ARG A 25 16.30 -2.96 -6.64
N ALA A 26 16.95 -3.75 -7.53
CA ALA A 26 17.84 -3.21 -8.56
C ALA A 26 17.10 -2.31 -9.56
N LEU A 27 15.89 -2.69 -9.99
CA LEU A 27 15.04 -1.86 -10.84
C LEU A 27 14.57 -0.57 -10.14
N TYR A 28 14.27 -0.64 -8.84
CA TYR A 28 13.90 0.56 -8.07
C TYR A 28 15.08 1.52 -7.89
N ALA A 29 16.29 1.01 -7.61
CA ALA A 29 17.49 1.83 -7.56
C ALA A 29 17.76 2.55 -8.90
N LEU A 30 17.58 1.83 -10.02
CA LEU A 30 17.68 2.42 -11.35
C LEU A 30 16.57 3.45 -11.61
N LYS A 31 15.33 3.18 -11.18
CA LYS A 31 14.20 4.10 -11.26
C LYS A 31 14.52 5.42 -10.56
N GLU A 32 14.95 5.37 -9.30
CA GLU A 32 15.31 6.54 -8.49
C GLU A 32 16.44 7.36 -9.14
N ALA A 33 17.49 6.70 -9.63
CA ALA A 33 18.57 7.36 -10.35
C ALA A 33 18.06 8.09 -11.62
N LEU A 34 17.19 7.44 -12.40
CA LEU A 34 16.61 8.01 -13.62
C LEU A 34 15.58 9.12 -13.35
N GLU A 35 14.89 9.10 -12.23
CA GLU A 35 13.98 10.17 -11.80
C GLU A 35 14.72 11.48 -11.52
N ALA A 36 15.96 11.41 -11.02
CA ALA A 36 16.81 12.56 -10.80
C ALA A 36 17.40 13.15 -12.09
N GLU A 37 17.42 12.39 -13.19
CA GLU A 37 17.97 12.84 -14.47
C GLU A 37 17.02 13.78 -15.23
N THR A 38 17.58 14.65 -16.06
CA THR A 38 16.80 15.57 -16.91
C THR A 38 16.95 15.25 -18.40
N ALA A 39 17.96 14.45 -18.78
CA ALA A 39 18.24 14.11 -20.18
C ALA A 39 17.10 13.29 -20.81
N PRO A 40 16.62 13.66 -22.01
CA PRO A 40 15.52 12.94 -22.68
C PRO A 40 15.79 11.44 -22.89
N GLU A 41 17.04 11.07 -23.15
CA GLU A 41 17.46 9.68 -23.32
C GLU A 41 17.34 8.87 -22.01
N ALA A 42 17.66 9.49 -20.87
CA ALA A 42 17.47 8.88 -19.55
C ALA A 42 15.97 8.73 -19.21
N LYS A 43 15.19 9.77 -19.52
CA LYS A 43 13.72 9.71 -19.34
C LYS A 43 13.06 8.63 -20.20
N ARG A 44 13.54 8.37 -21.40
CA ARG A 44 13.04 7.24 -22.22
C ARG A 44 13.33 5.87 -21.56
N VAL A 45 14.49 5.72 -20.93
CA VAL A 45 14.81 4.52 -20.15
C VAL A 45 13.92 4.42 -18.91
N LEU A 46 13.62 5.54 -18.25
CA LEU A 46 12.68 5.56 -17.12
C LEU A 46 11.29 5.08 -17.52
N VAL A 47 10.80 5.45 -18.72
CA VAL A 47 9.53 4.88 -19.24
C VAL A 47 9.61 3.36 -19.34
N ASP A 48 10.73 2.79 -19.79
CA ASP A 48 10.91 1.35 -19.88
C ASP A 48 10.89 0.68 -18.49
N VAL A 49 11.49 1.33 -17.48
CA VAL A 49 11.47 0.85 -16.09
C VAL A 49 10.06 0.94 -15.49
N TYR A 50 9.35 2.04 -15.71
CA TYR A 50 7.96 2.18 -15.27
C TYR A 50 7.06 1.12 -15.91
N ASP A 51 7.18 0.90 -17.21
CA ASP A 51 6.39 -0.09 -17.93
C ASP A 51 6.65 -1.51 -17.43
N LEU A 52 7.91 -1.85 -17.16
CA LEU A 52 8.32 -3.16 -16.62
C LEU A 52 7.81 -3.40 -15.19
N LEU A 53 7.77 -2.36 -14.36
CA LEU A 53 7.29 -2.41 -12.97
C LEU A 53 5.77 -2.18 -12.85
N ASP A 54 5.03 -2.15 -13.96
CA ASP A 54 3.58 -1.93 -14.04
C ASP A 54 3.09 -0.55 -13.53
N PHE A 55 3.97 0.46 -13.51
CA PHE A 55 3.59 1.87 -13.34
C PHE A 55 3.03 2.44 -14.66
N LYS A 56 1.87 1.95 -15.09
CA LYS A 56 1.33 2.21 -16.44
C LYS A 56 0.93 3.67 -16.66
N LYS A 57 0.32 4.30 -15.66
CA LYS A 57 -0.04 5.72 -15.71
C LYS A 57 1.21 6.59 -15.77
N SER A 58 2.17 6.36 -14.89
CA SER A 58 3.44 7.09 -14.86
C SER A 58 4.23 6.92 -16.15
N ALA A 59 4.26 5.71 -16.72
CA ALA A 59 4.88 5.44 -18.03
C ALA A 59 4.20 6.23 -19.17
N TYR A 60 2.87 6.24 -19.21
CA TYR A 60 2.12 6.95 -20.22
C TYR A 60 2.32 8.47 -20.12
N GLU A 61 2.19 9.04 -18.93
CA GLU A 61 2.35 10.48 -18.71
C GLU A 61 3.75 10.97 -19.12
N LEU A 62 4.79 10.25 -18.68
CA LEU A 62 6.16 10.59 -19.04
C LEU A 62 6.42 10.41 -20.54
N PHE A 63 5.95 9.31 -21.13
CA PHE A 63 6.18 9.06 -22.55
C PHE A 63 5.38 10.00 -23.45
N SER A 64 4.22 10.48 -23.04
CA SER A 64 3.42 11.47 -23.76
C SER A 64 4.17 12.79 -23.99
N ALA A 65 5.02 13.18 -23.03
CA ALA A 65 5.86 14.38 -23.13
C ALA A 65 7.11 14.17 -24.01
N LEU A 66 7.53 12.92 -24.24
CA LEU A 66 8.77 12.57 -24.95
C LEU A 66 8.53 12.05 -26.38
N ALA A 67 7.32 11.56 -26.66
CA ALA A 67 6.98 10.89 -27.91
C ALA A 67 6.99 11.86 -29.09
N SER A 68 7.62 11.44 -30.19
CA SER A 68 7.58 12.18 -31.46
C SER A 68 6.28 11.91 -32.18
N GLN A 69 5.56 12.97 -32.53
CA GLN A 69 4.32 12.88 -33.33
C GLN A 69 4.54 12.41 -34.78
N SER A 70 5.79 12.40 -35.24
CA SER A 70 6.18 11.95 -36.57
C SER A 70 6.74 10.51 -36.59
N ASP A 71 7.03 9.93 -35.42
CA ASP A 71 7.58 8.57 -35.33
C ASP A 71 6.45 7.55 -35.07
N ARG A 72 6.23 6.69 -36.06
CA ARG A 72 5.20 5.63 -36.02
C ARG A 72 5.41 4.66 -34.83
N LYS A 73 6.67 4.42 -34.40
CA LYS A 73 6.94 3.56 -33.26
C LYS A 73 6.54 4.21 -31.94
N ASP A 74 6.84 5.51 -31.78
CA ASP A 74 6.42 6.30 -30.62
C ASP A 74 4.88 6.36 -30.54
N LEU A 75 4.19 6.62 -31.67
CA LEU A 75 2.72 6.65 -31.70
C LEU A 75 2.08 5.29 -31.34
N LYS A 76 2.63 4.20 -31.86
CA LYS A 76 2.14 2.84 -31.50
C LYS A 76 2.33 2.55 -30.01
N ARG A 77 3.51 2.87 -29.46
CA ARG A 77 3.81 2.68 -28.04
C ARG A 77 2.91 3.55 -27.16
N LEU A 78 2.71 4.80 -27.54
CA LEU A 78 1.83 5.73 -26.83
C LEU A 78 0.41 5.19 -26.74
N GLY A 79 -0.14 4.65 -27.83
CA GLY A 79 -1.45 4.01 -27.84
C GLY A 79 -1.53 2.83 -26.86
N SER A 80 -0.52 1.94 -26.90
CA SER A 80 -0.49 0.79 -25.98
C SER A 80 -0.42 1.21 -24.51
N LEU A 81 0.44 2.19 -24.15
CA LEU A 81 0.55 2.68 -22.78
C LEU A 81 -0.74 3.39 -22.33
N LYS A 82 -1.42 4.12 -23.25
CA LYS A 82 -2.68 4.80 -22.97
C LYS A 82 -3.76 3.83 -22.52
N ASP A 83 -3.96 2.76 -23.26
CA ASP A 83 -5.00 1.76 -22.96
C ASP A 83 -4.82 1.16 -21.55
N TYR A 84 -3.60 0.86 -21.18
CA TYR A 84 -3.30 0.35 -19.83
C TYR A 84 -3.45 1.43 -18.74
N ALA A 85 -3.00 2.66 -19.01
CA ALA A 85 -3.10 3.76 -18.06
C ALA A 85 -4.55 4.14 -17.74
N GLU A 86 -5.42 4.15 -18.76
CA GLU A 86 -6.84 4.49 -18.60
C GLU A 86 -7.64 3.40 -17.87
N ASN A 87 -7.30 2.12 -18.07
CA ASN A 87 -8.04 1.01 -17.47
C ASN A 87 -7.54 0.63 -16.07
N TRP A 88 -6.24 0.75 -15.80
CA TRP A 88 -5.61 0.19 -14.60
C TRP A 88 -4.75 1.18 -13.82
N GLY A 89 -4.33 2.27 -14.43
CA GLY A 89 -3.44 3.26 -13.81
C GLY A 89 -2.14 2.62 -13.33
N ASP A 90 -1.74 2.92 -12.08
CA ASP A 90 -0.60 2.31 -11.38
C ASP A 90 -1.05 1.29 -10.31
N THR A 91 -2.30 0.80 -10.40
CA THR A 91 -2.90 -0.09 -9.38
C THR A 91 -2.12 -1.39 -9.19
N PHE A 92 -1.56 -1.95 -10.26
CA PHE A 92 -0.79 -3.19 -10.24
C PHE A 92 0.72 -2.98 -10.24
N ALA A 93 1.18 -1.75 -9.92
CA ALA A 93 2.61 -1.48 -9.84
C ALA A 93 3.30 -2.41 -8.84
N VAL A 94 4.41 -3.00 -9.28
CA VAL A 94 5.21 -3.91 -8.44
C VAL A 94 5.82 -3.10 -7.31
N LYS A 95 5.47 -3.42 -6.08
CA LYS A 95 6.01 -2.76 -4.88
C LYS A 95 7.45 -3.21 -4.61
N CYS A 96 8.30 -2.28 -4.20
CA CYS A 96 9.65 -2.62 -3.77
C CYS A 96 9.59 -3.45 -2.48
N PRO A 97 10.22 -4.63 -2.43
CA PRO A 97 10.26 -5.43 -1.21
C PRO A 97 10.94 -4.66 -0.09
N LYS A 98 10.27 -4.56 1.04
CA LYS A 98 10.81 -3.88 2.22
C LYS A 98 11.98 -4.68 2.80
N THR A 99 13.04 -4.00 3.21
CA THR A 99 14.11 -4.62 4.00
C THR A 99 13.66 -4.80 5.46
N ALA A 100 14.29 -5.71 6.19
CA ALA A 100 14.00 -5.87 7.63
C ALA A 100 14.15 -4.57 8.42
N ALA A 101 15.12 -3.72 8.05
CA ALA A 101 15.28 -2.38 8.64
C ALA A 101 14.11 -1.46 8.34
N LYS A 102 13.62 -1.47 7.08
CA LYS A 102 12.47 -0.68 6.65
C LYS A 102 11.18 -1.17 7.30
N ILE A 103 10.97 -2.48 7.41
CA ILE A 103 9.84 -3.05 8.14
C ILE A 103 9.84 -2.59 9.60
N LYS A 104 11.02 -2.59 10.26
CA LYS A 104 11.17 -2.11 11.64
C LYS A 104 10.92 -0.61 11.76
N GLU A 105 11.30 0.18 10.77
CA GLU A 105 11.00 1.62 10.72
C GLU A 105 9.53 1.88 10.48
N ASP A 106 8.94 1.18 9.52
CA ASP A 106 7.52 1.28 9.18
C ASP A 106 6.60 0.76 10.30
N SER A 107 7.09 -0.06 11.23
CA SER A 107 6.36 -0.45 12.45
C SER A 107 6.23 0.67 13.48
N LYS A 108 6.82 1.84 13.25
CA LYS A 108 6.56 3.04 14.03
C LYS A 108 5.24 3.66 13.57
N ARG A 109 4.60 4.39 14.51
CA ARG A 109 3.34 5.07 14.19
C ARG A 109 3.49 6.03 13.01
N GLU A 110 2.43 6.18 12.23
CA GLU A 110 2.32 7.26 11.25
C GLU A 110 2.32 8.63 11.94
N GLU A 111 2.99 9.61 11.32
CA GLU A 111 3.11 10.94 11.91
C GLU A 111 1.75 11.59 12.12
N GLY A 112 1.55 12.14 13.32
CA GLY A 112 0.30 12.81 13.69
C GLY A 112 -0.85 11.88 14.12
N LEU A 113 -0.69 10.55 14.04
CA LEU A 113 -1.69 9.58 14.47
C LEU A 113 -1.31 8.92 15.82
N PRO A 114 -2.30 8.43 16.60
CA PRO A 114 -2.01 7.50 17.68
C PRO A 114 -1.40 6.21 17.11
N PHE A 115 -0.62 5.52 17.93
CA PHE A 115 -0.07 4.22 17.54
C PHE A 115 -1.13 3.13 17.69
N PHE A 116 -1.36 2.37 16.60
CA PHE A 116 -2.20 1.19 16.60
C PHE A 116 -1.32 -0.04 16.46
N ARG A 117 -1.20 -0.81 17.53
CA ARG A 117 -0.30 -1.98 17.61
C ARG A 117 -0.55 -2.99 16.51
N TYR A 118 -1.81 -3.30 16.25
CA TYR A 118 -2.21 -4.31 15.29
C TYR A 118 -2.51 -3.77 13.89
N HIS A 119 -2.54 -2.44 13.72
CA HIS A 119 -2.68 -1.78 12.42
C HIS A 119 -1.85 -0.49 12.36
N PRO A 120 -0.51 -0.58 12.27
CA PRO A 120 0.38 0.58 12.44
C PRO A 120 0.30 1.62 11.32
N HIS A 121 -0.23 1.27 10.15
CA HIS A 121 -0.27 2.12 8.95
C HIS A 121 -1.70 2.31 8.39
N PRO A 122 -2.66 2.80 9.17
CA PRO A 122 -4.05 2.86 8.75
C PRO A 122 -4.35 3.91 7.67
N LEU A 123 -3.50 4.92 7.46
CA LEU A 123 -3.57 5.83 6.31
C LEU A 123 -3.04 5.17 5.04
N GLU A 124 -1.88 4.50 5.10
CA GLU A 124 -1.28 3.81 3.96
C GLU A 124 -2.19 2.69 3.44
N THR A 125 -2.85 1.96 4.33
CA THR A 125 -3.80 0.91 3.98
C THR A 125 -5.16 1.43 3.53
N GLY A 126 -5.41 2.74 3.70
CA GLY A 126 -6.60 3.43 3.22
C GLY A 126 -7.83 3.28 4.09
N VAL A 127 -7.72 2.69 5.28
CA VAL A 127 -8.83 2.59 6.24
C VAL A 127 -9.08 3.91 6.97
N PHE A 128 -8.08 4.77 7.08
CA PHE A 128 -8.26 6.18 7.35
C PHE A 128 -8.18 7.00 6.05
N ARG A 129 -8.99 8.04 5.99
CA ARG A 129 -9.05 8.99 4.88
C ARG A 129 -8.75 10.40 5.36
N GLU A 130 -8.12 11.17 4.49
CA GLU A 130 -7.94 12.59 4.69
C GLU A 130 -9.03 13.38 3.94
N ALA A 131 -9.85 14.12 4.69
CA ALA A 131 -10.87 14.99 4.13
C ALA A 131 -10.26 16.29 3.59
N LYS A 132 -10.85 16.86 2.54
CA LYS A 132 -10.45 18.19 2.02
C LYS A 132 -10.71 19.29 3.04
N GLU A 133 -11.78 19.18 3.81
CA GLU A 133 -12.17 20.09 4.88
C GLU A 133 -12.35 19.31 6.19
N GLU A 134 -12.22 19.99 7.32
CA GLU A 134 -12.44 19.37 8.61
C GLU A 134 -13.89 18.95 8.78
N LEU A 135 -14.09 17.71 9.23
CA LEU A 135 -15.39 17.14 9.55
C LEU A 135 -15.50 16.96 11.07
N PRO A 136 -16.69 17.11 11.67
CA PRO A 136 -16.88 16.80 13.07
C PRO A 136 -16.77 15.29 13.29
N CYS A 137 -15.99 14.86 14.26
CA CYS A 137 -15.97 13.47 14.68
C CYS A 137 -17.29 13.10 15.37
N ASP A 138 -17.98 12.06 14.93
CA ASP A 138 -19.27 11.65 15.50
C ASP A 138 -19.15 11.22 16.96
N CYS A 139 -18.00 10.75 17.40
CA CYS A 139 -17.77 10.37 18.78
C CYS A 139 -17.59 11.58 19.71
N CYS A 140 -16.58 12.42 19.46
CA CYS A 140 -16.21 13.51 20.37
C CYS A 140 -16.66 14.91 19.90
N GLY A 141 -17.20 15.05 18.69
CA GLY A 141 -17.64 16.33 18.11
C GLY A 141 -16.51 17.27 17.69
N LYS A 142 -15.25 16.92 17.91
CA LYS A 142 -14.11 17.75 17.52
C LYS A 142 -13.87 17.70 16.02
N PRO A 143 -13.43 18.81 15.40
CA PRO A 143 -13.06 18.81 13.99
C PRO A 143 -11.85 17.89 13.76
N THR A 144 -11.91 17.13 12.68
CA THR A 144 -10.83 16.24 12.25
C THR A 144 -10.70 16.26 10.74
N LYS A 145 -9.47 16.19 10.25
CA LYS A 145 -9.18 15.97 8.82
C LYS A 145 -9.01 14.49 8.48
N ILE A 146 -8.70 13.68 9.49
CA ILE A 146 -8.49 12.25 9.32
C ILE A 146 -9.64 11.52 10.01
N TYR A 147 -10.33 10.68 9.24
CA TYR A 147 -11.49 9.94 9.71
C TYR A 147 -11.43 8.49 9.22
N TYR A 148 -12.13 7.62 9.95
CA TYR A 148 -12.21 6.20 9.69
C TYR A 148 -13.29 5.88 8.66
N GLU A 149 -12.96 5.04 7.67
CA GLU A 149 -13.88 4.48 6.68
C GLU A 149 -13.89 2.94 6.66
N GLY A 150 -13.28 2.31 7.65
CA GLY A 150 -13.25 0.86 7.74
C GLY A 150 -14.53 0.28 8.34
N PRO A 151 -14.58 -1.04 8.52
CA PRO A 151 -15.72 -1.73 9.10
C PRO A 151 -15.92 -1.32 10.56
N PHE A 152 -17.19 -1.11 10.93
CA PHE A 152 -17.62 -0.90 12.33
C PHE A 152 -18.91 -1.67 12.58
N TYR A 153 -18.85 -2.62 13.48
CA TYR A 153 -19.96 -3.51 13.85
C TYR A 153 -20.70 -2.92 15.03
N GLY A 154 -21.72 -2.09 14.77
CA GLY A 154 -22.51 -1.39 15.77
C GLY A 154 -23.71 -0.69 15.17
N PHE A 155 -24.46 0.02 16.00
CA PHE A 155 -25.68 0.71 15.56
C PHE A 155 -25.44 1.90 14.62
N HIS A 156 -24.21 2.37 14.47
CA HIS A 156 -23.82 3.54 13.66
C HIS A 156 -22.67 3.18 12.70
N ALA A 157 -22.91 2.23 11.80
CA ALA A 157 -21.91 1.74 10.85
C ALA A 157 -21.31 2.81 9.92
N ASP A 158 -22.08 3.88 9.63
CA ASP A 158 -21.64 4.98 8.74
C ASP A 158 -21.01 6.17 9.50
N SER A 159 -20.50 5.96 10.71
CA SER A 159 -19.94 7.03 11.53
C SER A 159 -18.51 7.38 11.13
N HIS A 160 -18.19 8.70 11.19
CA HIS A 160 -16.86 9.23 10.94
C HIS A 160 -16.10 9.42 12.26
N PHE A 161 -15.31 8.44 12.66
CA PHE A 161 -14.53 8.50 13.89
C PHE A 161 -13.13 9.07 13.64
N CYS A 162 -12.68 9.98 14.51
CA CYS A 162 -11.28 10.41 14.47
C CYS A 162 -10.37 9.32 15.07
N PRO A 163 -9.07 9.29 14.67
CA PRO A 163 -8.11 8.29 15.15
C PRO A 163 -8.00 8.21 16.67
N ASN A 164 -8.12 9.35 17.37
CA ASN A 164 -8.01 9.40 18.83
C ASN A 164 -9.17 8.71 19.55
N CYS A 165 -10.40 8.84 19.03
CA CYS A 165 -11.56 8.18 19.61
C CYS A 165 -11.55 6.67 19.42
N ILE A 166 -10.91 6.18 18.35
CA ILE A 166 -10.67 4.75 18.15
C ILE A 166 -9.58 4.27 19.13
N ALA A 167 -8.43 4.92 19.16
CA ALA A 167 -7.31 4.52 20.02
C ALA A 167 -7.67 4.53 21.52
N SER A 168 -8.52 5.47 21.96
CA SER A 168 -9.00 5.53 23.35
C SER A 168 -10.09 4.50 23.68
N GLY A 169 -10.75 3.92 22.67
CA GLY A 169 -11.92 3.05 22.84
C GLY A 169 -13.24 3.80 23.07
N GLU A 170 -13.22 5.14 23.11
CA GLU A 170 -14.42 5.95 23.33
C GLU A 170 -15.47 5.74 22.24
N ALA A 171 -15.05 5.52 20.98
CA ALA A 171 -15.98 5.28 19.88
C ALA A 171 -16.70 3.94 20.05
N ALA A 172 -15.98 2.86 20.33
CA ALA A 172 -16.55 1.55 20.60
C ALA A 172 -17.50 1.57 21.80
N GLN A 173 -17.09 2.18 22.91
CA GLN A 173 -17.90 2.29 24.13
C GLN A 173 -19.18 3.11 23.90
N LYS A 174 -19.08 4.27 23.20
CA LYS A 174 -20.23 5.16 22.99
C LYS A 174 -21.32 4.54 22.12
N TYR A 175 -20.92 3.76 21.14
CA TYR A 175 -21.83 3.18 20.13
C TYR A 175 -22.08 1.69 20.32
N ASP A 176 -21.62 1.11 21.44
CA ASP A 176 -21.73 -0.31 21.74
C ASP A 176 -21.34 -1.15 20.51
N GLY A 177 -20.13 -0.92 20.01
CA GLY A 177 -19.69 -1.47 18.73
C GLY A 177 -18.23 -1.88 18.72
N GLU A 178 -17.85 -2.54 17.66
CA GLU A 178 -16.57 -3.23 17.48
C GLU A 178 -15.96 -2.85 16.13
N PHE A 179 -14.64 -2.74 16.06
CA PHE A 179 -13.89 -2.49 14.82
C PHE A 179 -13.47 -3.78 14.13
N GLN A 180 -13.53 -4.90 14.84
CA GLN A 180 -13.23 -6.24 14.36
C GLN A 180 -14.33 -7.19 14.81
N ASP A 181 -14.60 -8.23 14.02
CA ASP A 181 -15.46 -9.33 14.45
C ASP A 181 -14.70 -10.22 15.45
N PRO A 182 -15.16 -10.32 16.71
CA PRO A 182 -14.50 -11.14 17.74
C PRO A 182 -14.48 -12.63 17.42
N PHE A 183 -15.32 -13.10 16.48
CA PHE A 183 -15.33 -14.49 16.03
C PHE A 183 -14.38 -14.76 14.86
N SER A 184 -13.79 -13.70 14.29
CA SER A 184 -12.84 -13.76 13.17
C SER A 184 -11.40 -13.53 13.62
N VAL A 185 -11.01 -14.13 14.74
CA VAL A 185 -9.64 -14.09 15.27
C VAL A 185 -9.09 -15.49 15.50
N ASP A 186 -7.79 -15.69 15.33
CA ASP A 186 -7.15 -16.95 15.70
C ASP A 186 -7.20 -17.17 17.22
N GLU A 187 -7.29 -18.43 17.60
CA GLU A 187 -7.16 -18.85 19.00
C GLU A 187 -5.71 -18.70 19.50
N GLY A 188 -5.54 -18.71 20.84
CA GLY A 188 -4.21 -18.74 21.46
C GLY A 188 -3.70 -17.41 21.99
N VAL A 189 -4.51 -16.36 21.96
CA VAL A 189 -4.26 -15.11 22.70
C VAL A 189 -5.12 -15.15 23.98
N GLU A 190 -4.49 -15.47 25.10
CA GLU A 190 -5.18 -15.64 26.39
C GLU A 190 -5.40 -14.32 27.15
N ASP A 191 -4.65 -13.27 26.79
CA ASP A 191 -4.74 -11.98 27.48
C ASP A 191 -5.98 -11.19 26.99
N PRO A 192 -7.01 -11.02 27.84
CA PRO A 192 -8.22 -10.31 27.45
C PRO A 192 -7.98 -8.83 27.11
N ALA A 193 -6.92 -8.21 27.63
CA ALA A 193 -6.59 -6.83 27.31
C ALA A 193 -6.10 -6.68 25.86
N ARG A 194 -5.47 -7.71 25.29
CA ARG A 194 -5.05 -7.74 23.88
C ARG A 194 -6.24 -7.88 22.95
N LEU A 195 -7.18 -8.74 23.33
CA LEU A 195 -8.43 -8.91 22.58
C LEU A 195 -9.24 -7.61 22.61
N ASP A 196 -9.37 -6.96 23.78
CA ASP A 196 -10.02 -5.66 23.91
C ASP A 196 -9.34 -4.59 23.05
N GLU A 197 -8.00 -4.53 23.04
CA GLU A 197 -7.25 -3.61 22.20
C GLU A 197 -7.50 -3.86 20.72
N LEU A 198 -7.54 -5.12 20.29
CA LEU A 198 -7.82 -5.46 18.90
C LEU A 198 -9.26 -5.08 18.51
N ILE A 199 -10.24 -5.49 19.29
CA ILE A 199 -11.67 -5.36 18.94
C ILE A 199 -12.16 -3.91 19.05
N HIS A 200 -11.76 -3.17 20.11
CA HIS A 200 -12.35 -1.89 20.42
C HIS A 200 -11.45 -0.68 20.16
N ARG A 201 -10.13 -0.89 19.97
CA ARG A 201 -9.15 0.21 19.87
C ARG A 201 -8.20 0.11 18.69
N THR A 202 -8.44 -0.84 17.79
CA THR A 202 -7.66 -0.99 16.56
C THR A 202 -8.57 -0.78 15.35
N PRO A 203 -8.22 0.08 14.39
CA PRO A 203 -8.98 0.22 13.14
C PRO A 203 -8.93 -1.11 12.36
N GLY A 204 -10.07 -1.56 11.84
CA GLY A 204 -10.15 -2.72 10.97
C GLY A 204 -9.43 -2.52 9.64
N TYR A 205 -9.41 -3.51 8.80
CA TYR A 205 -8.94 -3.37 7.43
C TYR A 205 -10.03 -3.76 6.42
N ILE A 206 -9.95 -3.22 5.22
CA ILE A 206 -10.90 -3.50 4.16
C ILE A 206 -10.34 -4.63 3.30
N GLY A 207 -11.03 -5.77 3.24
CA GLY A 207 -10.67 -6.92 2.44
C GLY A 207 -11.79 -7.37 1.51
N TRP A 208 -11.50 -8.28 0.58
CA TRP A 208 -12.49 -8.95 -0.27
C TRP A 208 -13.41 -9.90 0.50
N GLN A 209 -12.92 -10.39 1.63
CA GLN A 209 -13.63 -11.24 2.57
C GLN A 209 -13.61 -10.55 3.93
N GLN A 210 -14.41 -11.06 4.86
CA GLN A 210 -14.36 -10.63 6.24
C GLN A 210 -12.92 -10.72 6.76
N GLU A 211 -12.49 -9.72 7.50
CA GLU A 211 -11.18 -9.69 8.15
C GLU A 211 -11.01 -10.90 9.07
N HIS A 212 -9.81 -11.43 9.11
CA HIS A 212 -9.44 -12.51 10.01
C HIS A 212 -8.06 -12.23 10.61
N TRP A 213 -8.00 -12.03 11.92
CA TRP A 213 -6.77 -11.68 12.60
C TRP A 213 -6.00 -12.91 13.04
N ARG A 214 -4.81 -13.04 12.48
CA ARG A 214 -3.88 -14.11 12.81
C ARG A 214 -3.21 -13.84 14.15
N ALA A 215 -2.92 -14.94 14.89
CA ALA A 215 -2.17 -14.90 16.13
C ALA A 215 -0.87 -15.71 16.01
N HIS A 216 0.18 -15.26 16.69
CA HIS A 216 1.45 -15.96 16.80
C HIS A 216 2.14 -15.61 18.12
N CYS A 217 2.72 -16.61 18.80
CA CYS A 217 3.42 -16.39 20.07
C CYS A 217 2.57 -15.73 21.17
N GLY A 218 1.28 -16.04 21.24
CA GLY A 218 0.36 -15.50 22.24
C GLY A 218 -0.02 -14.03 22.06
N ASP A 219 0.12 -13.49 20.85
CA ASP A 219 -0.26 -12.13 20.47
C ASP A 219 -0.85 -12.09 19.07
N PHE A 220 -1.64 -11.08 18.73
CA PHE A 220 -2.14 -10.89 17.37
C PHE A 220 -1.06 -10.32 16.46
N CYS A 221 -1.09 -10.73 15.20
CA CYS A 221 -0.23 -10.19 14.15
C CYS A 221 -0.67 -8.76 13.77
N ALA A 222 0.29 -7.91 13.36
CA ALA A 222 -0.04 -6.61 12.81
C ALA A 222 -0.40 -6.72 11.32
N TYR A 223 -1.49 -6.07 10.91
CA TYR A 223 -1.84 -5.91 9.51
C TYR A 223 -0.98 -4.77 8.91
N LEU A 224 -0.18 -5.09 7.92
CA LEU A 224 0.74 -4.14 7.25
C LEU A 224 0.29 -3.76 5.84
N GLY A 225 -0.84 -4.28 5.39
CA GLY A 225 -1.41 -4.05 4.07
C GLY A 225 -1.55 -5.32 3.24
N ASP A 226 -2.20 -5.18 2.09
CA ASP A 226 -2.45 -6.27 1.16
C ASP A 226 -1.19 -6.67 0.41
N VAL A 227 -1.04 -7.98 0.21
CA VAL A 227 0.06 -8.56 -0.57
C VAL A 227 -0.53 -9.47 -1.64
N GLY A 228 -0.27 -9.17 -2.91
CA GLY A 228 -0.68 -10.01 -4.04
C GLY A 228 0.23 -11.21 -4.25
N ALA A 229 -0.22 -12.18 -5.06
CA ALA A 229 0.55 -13.38 -5.39
C ALA A 229 1.93 -13.06 -6.00
N LYS A 230 2.02 -12.00 -6.81
CA LYS A 230 3.28 -11.55 -7.42
C LYS A 230 4.27 -11.05 -6.37
N GLU A 231 3.81 -10.25 -5.41
CA GLU A 231 4.63 -9.78 -4.29
C GLU A 231 5.09 -10.93 -3.41
N MET A 232 4.22 -11.90 -3.11
CA MET A 232 4.57 -13.08 -2.33
C MET A 232 5.64 -13.92 -3.04
N LYS A 233 5.53 -14.10 -4.36
CA LYS A 233 6.55 -14.78 -5.18
C LYS A 233 7.89 -14.02 -5.14
N ILE A 234 7.87 -12.70 -5.36
CA ILE A 234 9.06 -11.85 -5.33
C ILE A 234 9.75 -11.88 -3.97
N GLN A 235 8.99 -11.99 -2.88
CA GLN A 235 9.51 -12.10 -1.52
C GLN A 235 9.97 -13.51 -1.14
N GLY A 236 9.78 -14.50 -2.02
CA GLY A 236 10.14 -15.90 -1.77
C GLY A 236 9.22 -16.60 -0.76
N VAL A 237 8.01 -16.11 -0.56
CA VAL A 237 7.01 -16.67 0.36
C VAL A 237 6.14 -17.72 -0.33
N LEU A 238 5.91 -17.58 -1.64
CA LEU A 238 5.27 -18.59 -2.48
C LEU A 238 6.34 -19.49 -3.09
N GLU A 239 6.33 -20.76 -2.73
CA GLU A 239 7.06 -21.77 -3.49
C GLU A 239 6.38 -21.96 -4.85
N GLU A 240 7.18 -22.22 -5.90
CA GLU A 240 6.62 -22.56 -7.20
C GLU A 240 5.89 -23.91 -7.07
N VAL A 241 4.57 -23.88 -7.26
CA VAL A 241 3.74 -25.10 -7.34
C VAL A 241 3.87 -25.67 -8.75
#